data_27d248f73276748e3cd358e9353772ce
#
_entry.id   27d248f73276748e3cd358e9353772ce
#
_cell.length_a   1.000
_cell.length_b   1.000
_cell.length_c   1.000
_cell.angle_alpha   90.00
_cell.angle_beta   90.00
_cell.angle_gamma   90.00
#
_symmetry.space_group_name_H-M   'P 1'
#
loop_
_entity.id
_entity.type
_entity.pdbx_description
1 polymer ?
#
loop_
_entity_poly.entity_id
_entity_poly.type
_entity_poly.pdbx_seq_one_letter_code
_entity_poly.pdbx_strand_id
1 'polypeptide(L)'
;KDTDRSLFPDYYLQNFHHQTDGYLSDHSAGLYDLQVEILFNGTADAMRRRVLAPLKRGLKHFSDRSPSSLRVLDIATGTGRTLHQIRGALPHAELIGADLSEAYLRQANRWLNNGQSPLVQLIRANGETLPFADGGLQGATCVFLLHELPAEARQNVINEAWRVLEPGGVFVLADSVQLADSPQFHVAMDNFRRVFHEPYYRDYIADDIDARLIQAGFEAVTAETHFMTRVWSARKPAQPST
;
A
#
# COMPACT_ATOMS: atom_id res chain seq x y z
N LYS A 1 -10.89 24.89 -5.27
CA LYS A 1 -12.09 24.35 -4.56
C LYS A 1 -11.63 24.03 -3.15
N ASP A 2 -12.31 24.61 -2.15
CA ASP A 2 -12.04 24.23 -0.76
C ASP A 2 -12.39 22.76 -0.60
N THR A 3 -11.41 21.99 -0.17
CA THR A 3 -11.60 20.56 0.11
C THR A 3 -12.37 20.42 1.42
N ASP A 4 -13.49 19.74 1.41
CA ASP A 4 -14.24 19.46 2.64
C ASP A 4 -13.40 18.55 3.56
N ARG A 5 -12.85 19.15 4.60
CA ARG A 5 -11.93 18.48 5.55
C ARG A 5 -12.66 17.46 6.43
N SER A 6 -13.97 17.55 6.58
CA SER A 6 -14.76 16.60 7.38
C SER A 6 -14.83 15.19 6.78
N LEU A 7 -14.41 15.04 5.52
CA LEU A 7 -14.37 13.76 4.83
C LEU A 7 -13.08 12.95 5.08
N PHE A 8 -12.17 13.48 5.88
CA PHE A 8 -10.87 12.88 6.12
C PHE A 8 -10.66 12.62 7.62
N PRO A 9 -9.96 11.53 7.98
CA PRO A 9 -9.55 11.31 9.37
C PRO A 9 -8.62 12.43 9.85
N ASP A 10 -8.65 12.75 11.13
CA ASP A 10 -7.82 13.81 11.71
C ASP A 10 -6.33 13.58 11.49
N TYR A 11 -5.88 12.34 11.55
CA TYR A 11 -4.47 11.99 11.31
C TYR A 11 -4.02 12.31 9.87
N TYR A 12 -4.92 12.22 8.89
CA TYR A 12 -4.62 12.52 7.50
C TYR A 12 -4.50 14.03 7.22
N LEU A 13 -5.12 14.85 8.05
CA LEU A 13 -5.13 16.31 7.93
C LEU A 13 -3.90 16.97 8.56
N GLN A 14 -3.01 16.18 9.14
CA GLN A 14 -1.76 16.69 9.72
C GLN A 14 -0.78 17.08 8.61
N ASN A 15 0.24 17.83 9.02
CA ASN A 15 1.32 18.18 8.12
C ASN A 15 2.29 16.99 7.99
N PHE A 16 2.43 16.47 6.80
CA PHE A 16 3.42 15.47 6.42
C PHE A 16 4.49 16.10 5.53
N HIS A 17 5.74 15.65 5.65
CA HIS A 17 6.84 16.03 4.77
C HIS A 17 7.05 17.56 4.63
N HIS A 18 6.72 18.33 5.66
CA HIS A 18 6.76 19.80 5.63
C HIS A 18 5.88 20.44 4.53
N GLN A 19 4.89 19.71 4.02
CA GLN A 19 3.96 20.25 3.02
C GLN A 19 2.73 20.84 3.71
N THR A 20 2.41 22.10 3.40
CA THR A 20 1.27 22.83 3.99
C THR A 20 -0.08 22.19 3.65
N ASP A 21 -0.19 21.59 2.46
CA ASP A 21 -1.43 20.99 1.95
C ASP A 21 -1.46 19.45 2.11
N GLY A 22 -0.40 18.85 2.68
CA GLY A 22 -0.28 17.40 2.80
C GLY A 22 -0.53 16.70 1.46
N TYR A 23 -1.41 15.73 1.44
CA TYR A 23 -1.79 14.98 0.24
C TYR A 23 -3.02 15.53 -0.50
N LEU A 24 -3.49 16.75 -0.18
CA LEU A 24 -4.77 17.27 -0.67
C LEU A 24 -4.67 18.05 -1.98
N SER A 25 -3.47 18.45 -2.45
CA SER A 25 -3.34 19.33 -3.60
C SER A 25 -2.77 18.64 -4.84
N ASP A 26 -3.21 19.09 -6.03
CA ASP A 26 -2.65 18.66 -7.31
C ASP A 26 -1.16 19.02 -7.44
N HIS A 27 -0.72 20.09 -6.77
CA HIS A 27 0.69 20.48 -6.73
C HIS A 27 1.54 19.43 -6.01
N SER A 28 1.10 19.02 -4.81
CA SER A 28 1.75 17.94 -4.06
C SER A 28 1.80 16.64 -4.88
N ALA A 29 0.67 16.22 -5.46
CA ALA A 29 0.60 15.02 -6.28
C ALA A 29 1.55 15.06 -7.50
N GLY A 30 1.73 16.24 -8.10
CA GLY A 30 2.63 16.43 -9.26
C GLY A 30 4.12 16.35 -8.91
N LEU A 31 4.50 16.67 -7.67
CA LEU A 31 5.89 16.66 -7.21
C LEU A 31 6.29 15.36 -6.50
N TYR A 32 5.30 14.62 -5.96
CA TYR A 32 5.51 13.51 -5.05
C TYR A 32 6.50 12.46 -5.57
N ASP A 33 6.30 11.98 -6.78
CA ASP A 33 7.16 10.93 -7.34
C ASP A 33 8.62 11.36 -7.45
N LEU A 34 8.86 12.60 -7.88
CA LEU A 34 10.21 13.16 -7.98
C LEU A 34 10.84 13.31 -6.59
N GLN A 35 10.08 13.82 -5.62
CA GLN A 35 10.57 14.02 -4.25
C GLN A 35 10.97 12.70 -3.61
N VAL A 36 10.15 11.65 -3.77
CA VAL A 36 10.42 10.32 -3.22
C VAL A 36 11.62 9.66 -3.91
N GLU A 37 11.77 9.80 -5.23
CA GLU A 37 12.95 9.28 -5.94
C GLU A 37 14.23 10.01 -5.53
N ILE A 38 14.20 11.33 -5.32
CA ILE A 38 15.36 12.09 -4.80
C ILE A 38 15.70 11.62 -3.38
N LEU A 39 14.70 11.48 -2.50
CA LEU A 39 14.87 11.03 -1.12
C LEU A 39 15.59 9.66 -1.05
N PHE A 40 15.19 8.74 -1.90
CA PHE A 40 15.73 7.38 -1.94
C PHE A 40 16.81 7.17 -3.03
N ASN A 41 17.42 8.25 -3.52
CA ASN A 41 18.51 8.19 -4.51
C ASN A 41 18.17 7.33 -5.76
N GLY A 42 16.93 7.44 -6.28
CA GLY A 42 16.48 6.70 -7.45
C GLY A 42 16.10 5.24 -7.18
N THR A 43 15.93 4.83 -5.93
CA THR A 43 15.62 3.43 -5.58
C THR A 43 14.16 3.19 -5.21
N ALA A 44 13.31 4.22 -5.14
CA ALA A 44 11.94 4.10 -4.70
C ALA A 44 11.12 3.11 -5.57
N ASP A 45 11.21 3.22 -6.89
CA ASP A 45 10.53 2.27 -7.79
C ASP A 45 11.14 0.86 -7.72
N ALA A 46 12.43 0.72 -7.42
CA ALA A 46 13.05 -0.59 -7.18
C ALA A 46 12.52 -1.25 -5.90
N MET A 47 12.29 -0.48 -4.84
CA MET A 47 11.67 -0.95 -3.59
C MET A 47 10.22 -1.35 -3.82
N ARG A 48 9.39 -0.50 -4.47
CA ARG A 48 8.00 -0.84 -4.84
C ARG A 48 7.89 -2.13 -5.63
N ARG A 49 8.83 -2.38 -6.54
CA ARG A 49 8.86 -3.58 -7.38
C ARG A 49 8.98 -4.88 -6.59
N ARG A 50 9.44 -4.83 -5.34
CA ARG A 50 9.62 -6.02 -4.51
C ARG A 50 8.31 -6.73 -4.19
N VAL A 51 7.16 -6.05 -4.25
CA VAL A 51 5.85 -6.67 -4.03
C VAL A 51 5.41 -7.60 -5.17
N LEU A 52 5.97 -7.47 -6.37
CA LEU A 52 5.51 -8.21 -7.54
C LEU A 52 5.72 -9.72 -7.43
N ALA A 53 6.89 -10.15 -6.95
CA ALA A 53 7.22 -11.56 -6.86
C ALA A 53 6.33 -12.30 -5.84
N PRO A 54 6.17 -11.83 -4.58
CA PRO A 54 5.26 -12.46 -3.63
C PRO A 54 3.79 -12.38 -4.08
N LEU A 55 3.34 -11.28 -4.69
CA LEU A 55 1.99 -11.16 -5.24
C LEU A 55 1.74 -12.25 -6.30
N LYS A 56 2.64 -12.39 -7.29
CA LYS A 56 2.51 -13.43 -8.32
C LYS A 56 2.55 -14.83 -7.74
N ARG A 57 3.40 -15.09 -6.75
CA ARG A 57 3.44 -16.40 -6.06
C ARG A 57 2.12 -16.70 -5.36
N GLY A 58 1.57 -15.72 -4.63
CA GLY A 58 0.30 -15.88 -3.93
C GLY A 58 -0.87 -16.13 -4.87
N LEU A 59 -0.94 -15.40 -5.98
CA LEU A 59 -2.00 -15.55 -6.99
C LEU A 59 -1.99 -16.89 -7.72
N LYS A 60 -0.91 -17.69 -7.64
CA LYS A 60 -0.88 -19.06 -8.17
C LYS A 60 -1.92 -19.97 -7.49
N HIS A 61 -2.41 -19.61 -6.31
CA HIS A 61 -3.53 -20.32 -5.68
C HIS A 61 -4.78 -20.38 -6.58
N PHE A 62 -4.93 -19.41 -7.47
CA PHE A 62 -6.05 -19.26 -8.41
C PHE A 62 -5.63 -19.58 -9.86
N SER A 63 -4.66 -20.47 -10.05
CA SER A 63 -4.11 -20.81 -11.39
C SER A 63 -5.11 -21.54 -12.30
N ASP A 64 -6.20 -22.04 -11.75
CA ASP A 64 -7.35 -22.64 -12.46
C ASP A 64 -8.27 -21.57 -13.08
N ARG A 65 -8.13 -20.32 -12.70
CA ARG A 65 -8.92 -19.20 -13.20
C ARG A 65 -8.26 -18.50 -14.39
N SER A 66 -9.10 -17.88 -15.21
CA SER A 66 -8.60 -16.96 -16.24
C SER A 66 -7.83 -15.80 -15.61
N PRO A 67 -6.66 -15.42 -16.13
CA PRO A 67 -5.94 -14.22 -15.64
C PRO A 67 -6.79 -12.94 -15.64
N SER A 68 -7.77 -12.82 -16.55
CA SER A 68 -8.67 -11.66 -16.63
C SER A 68 -9.76 -11.65 -15.56
N SER A 69 -9.97 -12.74 -14.84
CA SER A 69 -10.91 -12.79 -13.71
C SER A 69 -10.24 -12.53 -12.36
N LEU A 70 -8.91 -12.39 -12.34
CA LEU A 70 -8.19 -12.03 -11.12
C LEU A 70 -8.32 -10.52 -10.86
N ARG A 71 -8.73 -10.17 -9.65
CA ARG A 71 -8.90 -8.81 -9.18
C ARG A 71 -7.85 -8.50 -8.13
N VAL A 72 -7.07 -7.44 -8.36
CA VAL A 72 -6.00 -7.00 -7.46
C VAL A 72 -6.21 -5.56 -7.06
N LEU A 73 -6.24 -5.32 -5.77
CA LEU A 73 -6.37 -3.98 -5.17
C LEU A 73 -5.00 -3.47 -4.72
N ASP A 74 -4.71 -2.22 -5.00
CA ASP A 74 -3.61 -1.47 -4.37
C ASP A 74 -4.20 -0.45 -3.40
N ILE A 75 -3.96 -0.63 -2.11
CA ILE A 75 -4.47 0.21 -1.02
C ILE A 75 -3.50 1.37 -0.83
N ALA A 76 -4.02 2.60 -0.77
CA ALA A 76 -3.26 3.84 -0.79
C ALA A 76 -2.35 3.92 -2.03
N THR A 77 -2.98 3.77 -3.20
CA THR A 77 -2.26 3.67 -4.47
C THR A 77 -1.47 4.93 -4.84
N GLY A 78 -1.77 6.06 -4.23
CA GLY A 78 -1.12 7.33 -4.47
C GLY A 78 -1.19 7.74 -5.93
N THR A 79 -0.04 8.03 -6.53
CA THR A 79 0.10 8.36 -7.95
C THR A 79 0.06 7.15 -8.88
N GLY A 80 -0.18 5.92 -8.34
CA GLY A 80 -0.35 4.70 -9.13
C GLY A 80 0.95 4.01 -9.57
N ARG A 81 2.10 4.35 -8.97
CA ARG A 81 3.40 3.74 -9.34
C ARG A 81 3.42 2.23 -9.15
N THR A 82 2.91 1.74 -8.03
CA THR A 82 2.80 0.29 -7.76
C THR A 82 1.87 -0.38 -8.78
N LEU A 83 0.70 0.20 -9.05
CA LEU A 83 -0.25 -0.32 -10.04
C LEU A 83 0.34 -0.43 -11.44
N HIS A 84 1.14 0.56 -11.85
CA HIS A 84 1.84 0.49 -13.13
C HIS A 84 2.76 -0.73 -13.21
N GLN A 85 3.52 -0.99 -12.16
CA GLN A 85 4.42 -2.14 -12.10
C GLN A 85 3.62 -3.47 -12.05
N ILE A 86 2.51 -3.50 -11.30
CA ILE A 86 1.60 -4.64 -11.25
C ILE A 86 1.00 -4.92 -12.65
N ARG A 87 0.59 -3.89 -13.40
CA ARG A 87 0.09 -4.03 -14.78
C ARG A 87 1.12 -4.72 -15.68
N GLY A 88 2.40 -4.33 -15.58
CA GLY A 88 3.48 -5.00 -16.32
C GLY A 88 3.66 -6.48 -15.95
N ALA A 89 3.42 -6.84 -14.69
CA ALA A 89 3.55 -8.21 -14.19
C ALA A 89 2.29 -9.08 -14.39
N LEU A 90 1.10 -8.44 -14.40
CA LEU A 90 -0.23 -9.05 -14.52
C LEU A 90 -1.05 -8.31 -15.59
N PRO A 91 -0.71 -8.46 -16.88
CA PRO A 91 -1.26 -7.60 -17.94
C PRO A 91 -2.75 -7.77 -18.16
N HIS A 92 -3.33 -8.89 -17.74
CA HIS A 92 -4.75 -9.21 -17.97
C HIS A 92 -5.62 -9.07 -16.72
N ALA A 93 -5.03 -8.94 -15.54
CA ALA A 93 -5.80 -8.83 -14.29
C ALA A 93 -6.60 -7.51 -14.24
N GLU A 94 -7.75 -7.56 -13.58
CA GLU A 94 -8.50 -6.38 -13.19
C GLU A 94 -7.75 -5.70 -12.04
N LEU A 95 -7.23 -4.49 -12.30
CA LEU A 95 -6.48 -3.71 -11.31
C LEU A 95 -7.34 -2.57 -10.78
N ILE A 96 -7.31 -2.42 -9.47
CA ILE A 96 -8.07 -1.42 -8.74
C ILE A 96 -7.10 -0.66 -7.83
N GLY A 97 -7.13 0.67 -7.86
CA GLY A 97 -6.42 1.53 -6.93
C GLY A 97 -7.38 2.27 -6.02
N ALA A 98 -7.18 2.18 -4.72
CA ALA A 98 -7.91 2.95 -3.73
C ALA A 98 -6.98 3.97 -3.08
N ASP A 99 -7.40 5.22 -3.00
CA ASP A 99 -6.69 6.29 -2.30
C ASP A 99 -7.67 7.30 -1.72
N LEU A 100 -7.30 7.94 -0.63
CA LEU A 100 -8.13 8.96 0.00
C LEU A 100 -8.02 10.30 -0.73
N SER A 101 -6.90 10.55 -1.42
CA SER A 101 -6.62 11.77 -2.15
C SER A 101 -7.15 11.75 -3.59
N GLU A 102 -8.14 12.57 -3.87
CA GLU A 102 -8.59 12.78 -5.26
C GLU A 102 -7.48 13.37 -6.16
N ALA A 103 -6.60 14.22 -5.60
CA ALA A 103 -5.51 14.83 -6.36
C ALA A 103 -4.52 13.77 -6.84
N TYR A 104 -4.17 12.82 -5.97
CA TYR A 104 -3.29 11.71 -6.31
C TYR A 104 -3.95 10.74 -7.29
N LEU A 105 -5.23 10.43 -7.12
CA LEU A 105 -5.98 9.62 -8.08
C LEU A 105 -6.09 10.28 -9.47
N ARG A 106 -6.26 11.61 -9.54
CA ARG A 106 -6.20 12.32 -10.81
C ARG A 106 -4.85 12.19 -11.50
N GLN A 107 -3.77 12.27 -10.72
CA GLN A 107 -2.42 12.07 -11.25
C GLN A 107 -2.21 10.63 -11.72
N ALA A 108 -2.64 9.63 -10.93
CA ALA A 108 -2.61 8.23 -11.30
C ALA A 108 -3.37 7.96 -12.61
N ASN A 109 -4.58 8.51 -12.75
CA ASN A 109 -5.41 8.32 -13.93
C ASN A 109 -4.76 8.86 -15.21
N ARG A 110 -4.06 10.00 -15.13
CA ARG A 110 -3.44 10.64 -16.32
C ARG A 110 -2.43 9.74 -17.02
N TRP A 111 -1.71 8.93 -16.28
CA TRP A 111 -0.66 8.12 -16.88
C TRP A 111 -0.97 6.62 -16.93
N LEU A 112 -1.76 6.09 -15.99
CA LEU A 112 -2.17 4.68 -16.00
C LEU A 112 -3.18 4.37 -17.10
N ASN A 113 -4.11 5.30 -17.37
CA ASN A 113 -5.23 5.09 -18.28
C ASN A 113 -5.08 5.83 -19.63
N ASN A 114 -3.94 6.44 -19.89
CA ASN A 114 -3.67 7.12 -21.15
C ASN A 114 -3.36 6.10 -22.27
N GLY A 115 -4.39 5.72 -23.00
CA GLY A 115 -4.28 4.75 -24.09
C GLY A 115 -4.00 3.30 -23.65
N GLN A 116 -4.11 2.99 -22.37
CA GLN A 116 -3.92 1.64 -21.82
C GLN A 116 -5.22 0.84 -21.84
N SER A 117 -5.12 -0.48 -22.04
CA SER A 117 -6.23 -1.43 -21.96
C SER A 117 -5.72 -2.76 -21.40
N PRO A 118 -6.43 -3.40 -20.44
CA PRO A 118 -7.63 -2.90 -19.75
C PRO A 118 -7.32 -1.70 -18.85
N LEU A 119 -8.33 -0.84 -18.63
CA LEU A 119 -8.22 0.31 -17.75
C LEU A 119 -8.02 -0.11 -16.29
N VAL A 120 -7.27 0.71 -15.54
CA VAL A 120 -7.18 0.59 -14.09
C VAL A 120 -8.37 1.33 -13.48
N GLN A 121 -9.10 0.68 -12.58
CA GLN A 121 -10.17 1.33 -11.81
C GLN A 121 -9.54 2.12 -10.67
N LEU A 122 -9.89 3.39 -10.53
CA LEU A 122 -9.42 4.25 -9.45
C LEU A 122 -10.60 4.74 -8.63
N ILE A 123 -10.57 4.51 -7.32
CA ILE A 123 -11.65 4.86 -6.42
C ILE A 123 -11.13 5.69 -5.26
N ARG A 124 -11.90 6.71 -4.87
CA ARG A 124 -11.65 7.43 -3.62
C ARG A 124 -12.18 6.61 -2.46
N ALA A 125 -11.31 6.14 -1.58
CA ALA A 125 -11.70 5.36 -0.41
C ALA A 125 -10.66 5.48 0.70
N ASN A 126 -11.13 5.39 1.96
CA ASN A 126 -10.26 5.20 3.11
C ASN A 126 -9.86 3.72 3.20
N GLY A 127 -8.55 3.44 3.34
CA GLY A 127 -8.04 2.08 3.50
C GLY A 127 -8.55 1.35 4.74
N GLU A 128 -9.05 2.09 5.73
CA GLU A 128 -9.67 1.53 6.94
C GLU A 128 -11.12 1.04 6.72
N THR A 129 -11.76 1.46 5.61
CA THR A 129 -13.16 1.10 5.27
C THR A 129 -13.31 1.05 3.77
N LEU A 130 -12.93 -0.07 3.18
CA LEU A 130 -12.92 -0.25 1.73
C LEU A 130 -14.34 -0.55 1.20
N PRO A 131 -14.77 0.06 0.08
CA PRO A 131 -16.11 -0.10 -0.47
C PRO A 131 -16.24 -1.38 -1.32
N PHE A 132 -15.72 -2.51 -0.81
CA PHE A 132 -15.82 -3.81 -1.44
C PHE A 132 -16.55 -4.79 -0.54
N ALA A 133 -17.24 -5.76 -1.16
CA ALA A 133 -17.80 -6.90 -0.45
C ALA A 133 -16.69 -7.78 0.16
N ASP A 134 -17.03 -8.54 1.18
CA ASP A 134 -16.16 -9.54 1.77
C ASP A 134 -15.77 -10.59 0.73
N GLY A 135 -14.50 -10.94 0.68
CA GLY A 135 -14.02 -12.02 -0.19
C GLY A 135 -14.12 -11.73 -1.69
N GLY A 136 -14.11 -10.47 -2.10
CA GLY A 136 -14.26 -10.07 -3.51
C GLY A 136 -12.96 -10.02 -4.34
N LEU A 137 -11.79 -10.19 -3.72
CA LEU A 137 -10.49 -9.92 -4.35
C LEU A 137 -9.52 -11.08 -4.13
N GLN A 138 -8.66 -11.38 -5.11
CA GLN A 138 -7.66 -12.44 -5.03
C GLN A 138 -6.30 -11.96 -4.54
N GLY A 139 -6.01 -10.67 -4.72
CA GLY A 139 -4.78 -10.07 -4.24
C GLY A 139 -4.99 -8.64 -3.75
N ALA A 140 -4.20 -8.25 -2.76
CA ALA A 140 -4.11 -6.86 -2.31
C ALA A 140 -2.64 -6.48 -2.09
N THR A 141 -2.30 -5.23 -2.40
CA THR A 141 -1.02 -4.61 -2.06
C THR A 141 -1.25 -3.36 -1.23
N CYS A 142 -0.28 -3.01 -0.39
CA CYS A 142 -0.22 -1.75 0.33
C CYS A 142 1.26 -1.36 0.44
N VAL A 143 1.62 -0.20 -0.12
CA VAL A 143 3.04 0.19 -0.25
C VAL A 143 3.26 1.58 0.30
N PHE A 144 4.12 1.69 1.31
CA PHE A 144 4.50 2.95 1.96
C PHE A 144 3.31 3.74 2.55
N LEU A 145 2.44 3.02 3.30
CA LEU A 145 1.31 3.64 3.99
C LEU A 145 1.43 3.55 5.51
N LEU A 146 1.80 2.37 6.05
CA LEU A 146 1.61 2.11 7.48
C LEU A 146 2.46 3.01 8.38
N HIS A 147 3.61 3.47 7.91
CA HIS A 147 4.46 4.40 8.66
C HIS A 147 3.84 5.79 8.83
N GLU A 148 2.84 6.14 8.04
CA GLU A 148 2.09 7.40 8.12
C GLU A 148 0.82 7.31 8.98
N LEU A 149 0.49 6.13 9.49
CA LEU A 149 -0.75 5.87 10.21
C LEU A 149 -0.52 5.72 11.73
N PRO A 150 -1.47 6.17 12.58
CA PRO A 150 -1.50 5.77 13.98
C PRO A 150 -1.74 4.26 14.11
N ALA A 151 -1.37 3.66 15.24
CA ALA A 151 -1.38 2.22 15.47
C ALA A 151 -2.75 1.56 15.24
N GLU A 152 -3.85 2.22 15.59
CA GLU A 152 -5.20 1.76 15.37
C GLU A 152 -5.55 1.71 13.87
N ALA A 153 -5.26 2.79 13.14
CA ALA A 153 -5.52 2.85 11.70
C ALA A 153 -4.70 1.81 10.93
N ARG A 154 -3.44 1.51 11.34
CA ARG A 154 -2.65 0.42 10.78
C ARG A 154 -3.38 -0.92 10.89
N GLN A 155 -3.92 -1.22 12.08
CA GLN A 155 -4.66 -2.47 12.30
C GLN A 155 -5.95 -2.51 11.46
N ASN A 156 -6.67 -1.39 11.37
CA ASN A 156 -7.89 -1.30 10.57
C ASN A 156 -7.63 -1.55 9.09
N VAL A 157 -6.57 -0.98 8.52
CA VAL A 157 -6.16 -1.24 7.12
C VAL A 157 -5.83 -2.72 6.90
N ILE A 158 -5.11 -3.35 7.81
CA ILE A 158 -4.77 -4.77 7.73
C ILE A 158 -6.02 -5.64 7.83
N ASN A 159 -6.96 -5.31 8.74
CA ASN A 159 -8.23 -6.01 8.89
C ASN A 159 -9.10 -5.88 7.63
N GLU A 160 -9.14 -4.69 7.01
CA GLU A 160 -9.87 -4.47 5.77
C GLU A 160 -9.25 -5.23 4.59
N ALA A 161 -7.92 -5.27 4.48
CA ALA A 161 -7.24 -6.10 3.51
C ALA A 161 -7.63 -7.58 3.65
N TRP A 162 -7.70 -8.09 4.92
CA TRP A 162 -8.16 -9.45 5.17
C TRP A 162 -9.63 -9.66 4.78
N ARG A 163 -10.51 -8.70 5.13
CA ARG A 163 -11.95 -8.80 4.87
C ARG A 163 -12.25 -8.92 3.37
N VAL A 164 -11.64 -8.04 2.56
CA VAL A 164 -11.93 -7.96 1.12
C VAL A 164 -11.31 -9.08 0.31
N LEU A 165 -10.28 -9.74 0.82
CA LEU A 165 -9.68 -10.91 0.17
C LEU A 165 -10.57 -12.15 0.31
N GLU A 166 -10.69 -12.92 -0.76
CA GLU A 166 -11.31 -14.25 -0.70
C GLU A 166 -10.39 -15.27 0.00
N PRO A 167 -10.92 -16.41 0.46
CA PRO A 167 -10.11 -17.49 1.00
C PRO A 167 -9.01 -17.91 0.01
N GLY A 168 -7.77 -18.02 0.51
CA GLY A 168 -6.58 -18.25 -0.31
C GLY A 168 -5.96 -16.99 -0.92
N GLY A 169 -6.61 -15.84 -0.80
CA GLY A 169 -6.13 -14.54 -1.29
C GLY A 169 -4.83 -14.10 -0.61
N VAL A 170 -4.02 -13.34 -1.33
CA VAL A 170 -2.71 -12.87 -0.89
C VAL A 170 -2.72 -11.38 -0.58
N PHE A 171 -2.19 -11.01 0.57
CA PHE A 171 -1.84 -9.64 0.91
C PHE A 171 -0.33 -9.45 0.86
N VAL A 172 0.14 -8.44 0.14
CA VAL A 172 1.55 -8.06 0.10
C VAL A 172 1.69 -6.63 0.56
N LEU A 173 2.38 -6.45 1.67
CA LEU A 173 2.66 -5.17 2.28
C LEU A 173 4.14 -4.85 2.09
N ALA A 174 4.46 -3.62 1.71
CA ALA A 174 5.83 -3.11 1.68
C ALA A 174 5.89 -1.76 2.38
N ASP A 175 6.81 -1.62 3.32
CA ASP A 175 6.98 -0.38 4.05
C ASP A 175 8.44 -0.21 4.52
N SER A 176 8.76 0.86 5.20
CA SER A 176 10.10 1.10 5.76
C SER A 176 10.55 -0.07 6.64
N VAL A 177 11.84 -0.34 6.67
CA VAL A 177 12.43 -1.26 7.65
C VAL A 177 12.12 -0.83 9.07
N GLN A 178 12.05 -1.80 9.98
CA GLN A 178 11.78 -1.58 11.41
C GLN A 178 13.07 -1.66 12.24
N LEU A 179 13.02 -1.24 13.50
CA LEU A 179 14.18 -1.25 14.40
C LEU A 179 14.78 -2.66 14.55
N ALA A 180 13.93 -3.69 14.56
CA ALA A 180 14.37 -5.08 14.66
C ALA A 180 15.16 -5.55 13.43
N ASP A 181 14.91 -4.97 12.26
CA ASP A 181 15.58 -5.35 11.01
C ASP A 181 17.00 -4.78 10.90
N SER A 182 17.21 -3.59 11.46
CA SER A 182 18.44 -2.83 11.25
C SER A 182 18.90 -2.09 12.51
N PRO A 183 19.30 -2.82 13.58
CA PRO A 183 19.69 -2.20 14.85
C PRO A 183 20.81 -1.14 14.72
N GLN A 184 21.71 -1.32 13.76
CA GLN A 184 22.82 -0.39 13.49
C GLN A 184 22.35 0.98 12.95
N PHE A 185 21.14 1.08 12.44
CA PHE A 185 20.58 2.32 11.87
C PHE A 185 19.59 3.04 12.80
N HIS A 186 19.45 2.64 14.06
CA HIS A 186 18.50 3.24 15.00
C HIS A 186 18.57 4.76 15.04
N VAL A 187 19.79 5.32 15.10
CA VAL A 187 19.98 6.79 15.16
C VAL A 187 19.51 7.45 13.86
N ALA A 188 19.80 6.85 12.72
CA ALA A 188 19.36 7.38 11.42
C ALA A 188 17.83 7.31 11.30
N MET A 189 17.21 6.22 11.73
CA MET A 189 15.76 6.04 11.71
C MET A 189 15.04 7.02 12.66
N ASP A 190 15.57 7.24 13.88
CA ASP A 190 14.98 8.24 14.79
C ASP A 190 15.14 9.67 14.26
N ASN A 191 16.23 9.96 13.57
CA ASN A 191 16.42 11.26 12.93
C ASN A 191 15.50 11.47 11.72
N PHE A 192 15.18 10.41 10.97
CA PHE A 192 14.33 10.47 9.78
C PHE A 192 13.00 11.19 10.07
N ARG A 193 12.29 10.81 11.13
CA ARG A 193 11.02 11.43 11.52
C ARG A 193 11.11 12.94 11.77
N ARG A 194 12.26 13.42 12.26
CA ARG A 194 12.49 14.84 12.55
C ARG A 194 12.79 15.62 11.27
N VAL A 195 13.63 15.02 10.41
CA VAL A 195 14.07 15.65 9.17
C VAL A 195 12.93 15.72 8.14
N PHE A 196 12.09 14.68 8.08
CA PHE A 196 11.02 14.59 7.10
C PHE A 196 9.61 14.85 7.65
N HIS A 197 9.49 15.17 8.95
CA HIS A 197 8.22 15.42 9.61
C HIS A 197 7.21 14.29 9.43
N GLU A 198 7.56 13.14 10.01
CA GLU A 198 6.77 11.91 10.01
C GLU A 198 6.21 11.63 11.40
N PRO A 199 4.98 12.07 11.72
CA PRO A 199 4.47 12.04 13.09
C PRO A 199 4.32 10.62 13.66
N TYR A 200 3.99 9.63 12.84
CA TYR A 200 3.72 8.25 13.26
C TYR A 200 4.88 7.27 13.01
N TYR A 201 5.95 7.73 12.38
CA TYR A 201 7.09 6.88 11.99
C TYR A 201 7.76 6.20 13.19
N ARG A 202 7.87 6.92 14.33
CA ARG A 202 8.51 6.37 15.53
C ARG A 202 7.76 5.15 16.08
N ASP A 203 6.43 5.23 16.12
CA ASP A 203 5.59 4.13 16.58
C ASP A 203 5.61 2.97 15.59
N TYR A 204 5.65 3.29 14.28
CA TYR A 204 5.72 2.29 13.23
C TYR A 204 7.03 1.49 13.28
N ILE A 205 8.19 2.12 13.42
CA ILE A 205 9.48 1.39 13.42
C ILE A 205 9.65 0.47 14.64
N ALA A 206 8.89 0.70 15.72
CA ALA A 206 8.86 -0.13 16.92
C ALA A 206 7.69 -1.12 16.96
N ASP A 207 6.81 -1.08 15.97
CA ASP A 207 5.59 -1.91 15.89
C ASP A 207 5.91 -3.35 15.43
N ASP A 208 5.05 -4.30 15.78
CA ASP A 208 5.12 -5.68 15.31
C ASP A 208 4.07 -5.94 14.22
N ILE A 209 4.47 -5.68 12.96
CA ILE A 209 3.57 -5.86 11.81
C ILE A 209 3.26 -7.35 11.58
N ASP A 210 4.19 -8.26 11.88
CA ASP A 210 3.95 -9.71 11.81
C ASP A 210 2.80 -10.10 12.75
N ALA A 211 2.84 -9.64 14.00
CA ALA A 211 1.78 -9.88 14.98
C ALA A 211 0.43 -9.28 14.54
N ARG A 212 0.43 -8.08 13.93
CA ARG A 212 -0.80 -7.45 13.41
C ARG A 212 -1.44 -8.24 12.28
N LEU A 213 -0.64 -8.78 11.37
CA LEU A 213 -1.11 -9.64 10.29
C LEU A 213 -1.74 -10.93 10.85
N ILE A 214 -1.08 -11.56 11.83
CA ILE A 214 -1.61 -12.75 12.51
C ILE A 214 -2.90 -12.44 13.28
N GLN A 215 -2.95 -11.29 13.97
CA GLN A 215 -4.14 -10.84 14.70
C GLN A 215 -5.35 -10.62 13.76
N ALA A 216 -5.12 -10.15 12.54
CA ALA A 216 -6.18 -10.00 11.54
C ALA A 216 -6.69 -11.35 10.99
N GLY A 217 -5.97 -12.44 11.24
CA GLY A 217 -6.32 -13.78 10.77
C GLY A 217 -5.56 -14.25 9.53
N PHE A 218 -4.51 -13.56 9.13
CA PHE A 218 -3.61 -14.03 8.08
C PHE A 218 -2.74 -15.19 8.57
N GLU A 219 -2.42 -16.10 7.67
CA GLU A 219 -1.47 -17.21 7.86
C GLU A 219 -0.30 -17.12 6.88
N ALA A 220 0.69 -17.99 7.04
CA ALA A 220 1.89 -18.06 6.19
C ALA A 220 2.57 -16.69 6.03
N VAL A 221 2.62 -15.92 7.12
CA VAL A 221 3.27 -14.62 7.15
C VAL A 221 4.77 -14.80 6.96
N THR A 222 5.31 -14.16 5.94
CA THR A 222 6.75 -14.13 5.64
C THR A 222 7.19 -12.69 5.42
N ALA A 223 8.41 -12.35 5.78
CA ALA A 223 8.97 -11.03 5.55
C ALA A 223 10.41 -11.10 5.05
N GLU A 224 10.76 -10.18 4.15
CA GLU A 224 12.11 -10.01 3.62
C GLU A 224 12.48 -8.53 3.59
N THR A 225 13.72 -8.20 3.96
CA THR A 225 14.23 -6.83 3.86
C THR A 225 15.00 -6.61 2.56
N HIS A 226 14.75 -5.46 1.94
CA HIS A 226 15.39 -5.07 0.69
C HIS A 226 15.76 -3.58 0.75
N PHE A 227 17.02 -3.28 1.00
CA PHE A 227 17.53 -1.94 1.19
C PHE A 227 16.83 -1.25 2.37
N MET A 228 16.05 -0.20 2.17
CA MET A 228 15.32 0.54 3.21
C MET A 228 13.87 0.07 3.38
N THR A 229 13.49 -1.03 2.76
CA THR A 229 12.12 -1.54 2.74
C THR A 229 12.06 -2.96 3.31
N ARG A 230 11.02 -3.24 4.09
CA ARG A 230 10.59 -4.59 4.48
C ARG A 230 9.33 -4.94 3.72
N VAL A 231 9.28 -6.14 3.16
CA VAL A 231 8.16 -6.67 2.39
C VAL A 231 7.59 -7.86 3.09
N TRP A 232 6.32 -7.80 3.45
CA TRP A 232 5.55 -8.91 4.01
C TRP A 232 4.68 -9.54 2.94
N SER A 233 4.52 -10.85 3.02
CA SER A 233 3.52 -11.60 2.27
C SER A 233 2.75 -12.47 3.24
N ALA A 234 1.43 -12.36 3.19
CA ALA A 234 0.52 -13.08 4.06
C ALA A 234 -0.66 -13.64 3.25
N ARG A 235 -1.26 -14.73 3.70
CA ARG A 235 -2.38 -15.38 3.01
C ARG A 235 -3.61 -15.40 3.90
N LYS A 236 -4.77 -15.10 3.34
CA LYS A 236 -6.04 -15.43 3.99
C LYS A 236 -6.23 -16.94 3.95
N PRO A 237 -6.54 -17.60 5.09
CA PRO A 237 -6.76 -19.04 5.10
C PRO A 237 -7.71 -19.51 4.00
N ALA A 238 -7.35 -20.58 3.31
CA ALA A 238 -8.27 -21.24 2.38
C ALA A 238 -9.38 -21.91 3.21
N GLN A 239 -10.62 -21.88 2.73
CA GLN A 239 -11.67 -22.67 3.38
C GLN A 239 -11.28 -24.16 3.30
N PRO A 240 -11.51 -24.93 4.37
CA PRO A 240 -11.33 -26.38 4.29
C PRO A 240 -12.15 -26.92 3.12
N SER A 241 -11.54 -27.77 2.29
CA SER A 241 -12.29 -28.49 1.27
C SER A 241 -13.38 -29.31 1.98
N THR A 242 -14.64 -29.00 1.75
CA THR A 242 -15.79 -29.74 2.23
C THR A 242 -15.89 -31.09 1.55
#